data_ebbf22cccdeb1b0426da5b01bc3cfe3b
#
_entry.id   ebbf22cccdeb1b0426da5b01bc3cfe3b
#
_cell.length_a   1.000
_cell.length_b   1.000
_cell.length_c   1.000
_cell.angle_alpha   90.00
_cell.angle_beta   90.00
_cell.angle_gamma   90.00
#
_symmetry.space_group_name_H-M   'P 1'
#
loop_
_entity.id
_entity.type
_entity.pdbx_description
1 polymer ?
#
loop_
_entity_poly.entity_id
_entity_poly.type
_entity_poly.pdbx_seq_one_letter_code
_entity_poly.pdbx_strand_id
1 'polypeptide(L)'
;MAFSSAGLAFRQAIKTEFPLQVVGTINANHALLAKRAGYKAIYLSGGGVAAGSLGLPDLGISTLDDVLIDVRRITDVCDLPLLVDADIGFGSSAFNVARTIRSMIKAGAAGVHIEDQVGAKRCGHRPNKEIVSKQEMADRIKAAVDARTDENFVIMARTDALAVEGLNAALDRAAAYIEAGADMLFPEAITELPMYQAFAAKTQVPVLANITEFGATPLFTTEELRSVNVAIALYPLSAFRAMNKAAEQVYTALRRDGTQKNVINTMQTRNELYESINYYDFERKLDALFSQKTSRGDTHE
;
A
#
# COMPACT_ATOMS: atom_id res chain seq x y z
N MET A 1 -8.27 16.88 20.26
CA MET A 1 -6.97 16.65 19.60
C MET A 1 -7.21 16.82 18.11
N ALA A 2 -6.47 17.70 17.44
CA ALA A 2 -6.54 17.78 15.98
C ALA A 2 -6.05 16.45 15.42
N PHE A 3 -6.84 15.80 14.58
CA PHE A 3 -6.41 14.63 13.86
C PHE A 3 -5.20 15.02 13.02
N SER A 4 -4.04 14.46 13.31
CA SER A 4 -2.85 14.67 12.48
C SER A 4 -3.15 14.03 11.12
N SER A 5 -2.98 14.78 10.03
CA SER A 5 -3.18 14.27 8.67
C SER A 5 -2.24 13.10 8.39
N ALA A 6 -2.80 11.95 7.98
CA ALA A 6 -2.01 10.79 7.57
C ALA A 6 -1.13 11.13 6.35
N GLY A 7 -1.64 11.98 5.44
CA GLY A 7 -0.88 12.48 4.30
C GLY A 7 0.34 13.31 4.72
N LEU A 8 0.19 14.16 5.74
CA LEU A 8 1.32 14.90 6.30
C LEU A 8 2.39 13.97 6.87
N ALA A 9 1.97 12.92 7.61
CA ALA A 9 2.89 11.92 8.16
C ALA A 9 3.67 11.20 7.04
N PHE A 10 3.02 10.85 5.92
CA PHE A 10 3.69 10.25 4.76
C PHE A 10 4.72 11.19 4.13
N ARG A 11 4.35 12.46 3.93
CA ARG A 11 5.27 13.49 3.41
C ARG A 11 6.47 13.72 4.33
N GLN A 12 6.27 13.64 5.65
CA GLN A 12 7.36 13.74 6.63
C GLN A 12 8.25 12.50 6.60
N ALA A 13 7.69 11.30 6.47
CA ALA A 13 8.46 10.06 6.37
C ALA A 13 9.45 10.11 5.19
N ILE A 14 9.02 10.58 4.02
CA ILE A 14 9.90 10.76 2.84
C ILE A 14 11.07 11.73 3.12
N LYS A 15 10.86 12.74 3.97
CA LYS A 15 11.94 13.70 4.34
C LYS A 15 12.92 13.12 5.35
N THR A 16 12.49 12.14 6.15
CA THR A 16 13.33 11.56 7.22
C THR A 16 14.06 10.30 6.81
N GLU A 17 13.65 9.65 5.71
CA GLU A 17 14.27 8.45 5.16
C GLU A 17 14.31 8.52 3.64
N PHE A 18 15.50 8.35 3.04
CA PHE A 18 15.67 8.52 1.58
C PHE A 18 16.59 7.44 1.01
N PRO A 19 16.10 6.59 0.10
CA PRO A 19 14.68 6.39 -0.22
C PRO A 19 13.89 5.90 0.98
N LEU A 20 12.63 6.35 1.12
CA LEU A 20 11.70 5.79 2.10
C LEU A 20 11.36 4.35 1.70
N GLN A 21 11.64 3.41 2.59
CA GLN A 21 11.21 2.03 2.39
C GLN A 21 9.73 1.87 2.77
N VAL A 22 8.89 1.51 1.79
CA VAL A 22 7.46 1.26 1.98
C VAL A 22 7.17 -0.21 1.71
N VAL A 23 6.58 -0.89 2.69
CA VAL A 23 6.34 -2.33 2.61
C VAL A 23 4.85 -2.64 2.51
N GLY A 24 4.50 -3.59 1.65
CA GLY A 24 3.14 -4.07 1.51
C GLY A 24 2.65 -4.85 2.72
N THR A 25 1.45 -4.48 3.22
CA THR A 25 0.79 -5.14 4.33
C THR A 25 -0.59 -5.61 3.87
N ILE A 26 -0.83 -6.92 3.95
CA ILE A 26 -2.06 -7.53 3.44
C ILE A 26 -3.23 -7.44 4.43
N ASN A 27 -2.95 -7.21 5.70
CA ASN A 27 -3.94 -7.14 6.77
C ASN A 27 -3.41 -6.35 7.96
N ALA A 28 -4.27 -6.13 8.96
CA ALA A 28 -3.98 -5.39 10.17
C ALA A 28 -2.77 -5.95 10.96
N ASN A 29 -2.64 -7.29 11.08
CA ASN A 29 -1.50 -7.87 11.78
C ASN A 29 -0.18 -7.64 11.06
N HIS A 30 -0.14 -7.73 9.71
CA HIS A 30 1.05 -7.40 8.93
C HIS A 30 1.45 -5.93 9.09
N ALA A 31 0.49 -5.01 9.22
CA ALA A 31 0.78 -3.60 9.49
C ALA A 31 1.48 -3.41 10.85
N LEU A 32 1.03 -4.12 11.88
CA LEU A 32 1.70 -4.12 13.20
C LEU A 32 3.10 -4.72 13.14
N LEU A 33 3.30 -5.81 12.38
CA LEU A 33 4.62 -6.40 12.18
C LEU A 33 5.57 -5.46 11.44
N ALA A 34 5.10 -4.77 10.40
CA ALA A 34 5.87 -3.76 9.68
C ALA A 34 6.29 -2.60 10.61
N LYS A 35 5.37 -2.11 11.46
CA LYS A 35 5.67 -1.09 12.47
C LYS A 35 6.75 -1.56 13.46
N ARG A 36 6.66 -2.78 13.96
CA ARG A 36 7.67 -3.39 14.86
C ARG A 36 9.03 -3.55 14.18
N ALA A 37 9.05 -3.83 12.89
CA ALA A 37 10.28 -3.91 12.09
C ALA A 37 10.92 -2.52 11.82
N GLY A 38 10.26 -1.42 12.21
CA GLY A 38 10.81 -0.06 12.12
C GLY A 38 10.48 0.69 10.83
N TYR A 39 9.59 0.17 9.99
CA TYR A 39 9.09 0.90 8.81
C TYR A 39 8.35 2.17 9.22
N LYS A 40 8.46 3.21 8.39
CA LYS A 40 7.83 4.52 8.63
C LYS A 40 6.60 4.77 7.76
N ALA A 41 6.36 3.89 6.80
CA ALA A 41 5.15 3.90 5.95
C ALA A 41 4.87 2.48 5.45
N ILE A 42 3.60 2.23 5.12
CA ILE A 42 3.10 0.94 4.66
C ILE A 42 2.24 1.10 3.40
N TYR A 43 1.98 0.00 2.73
CA TYR A 43 1.26 -0.03 1.47
C TYR A 43 0.19 -1.12 1.45
N LEU A 44 -0.95 -0.83 0.86
CA LEU A 44 -1.99 -1.82 0.53
C LEU A 44 -2.10 -1.97 -0.99
N SER A 45 -1.69 -3.14 -1.48
CA SER A 45 -1.75 -3.50 -2.90
C SER A 45 -3.17 -3.92 -3.30
N GLY A 46 -3.70 -3.40 -4.40
CA GLY A 46 -4.94 -3.88 -5.01
C GLY A 46 -4.87 -5.35 -5.41
N GLY A 47 -3.75 -5.77 -6.02
CA GLY A 47 -3.49 -7.18 -6.31
C GLY A 47 -3.38 -8.05 -5.05
N GLY A 48 -2.89 -7.48 -3.94
CA GLY A 48 -2.88 -8.12 -2.63
C GLY A 48 -4.28 -8.32 -2.06
N VAL A 49 -5.15 -7.31 -2.16
CA VAL A 49 -6.57 -7.43 -1.75
C VAL A 49 -7.30 -8.45 -2.62
N ALA A 50 -7.16 -8.37 -3.95
CA ALA A 50 -7.78 -9.32 -4.87
C ALA A 50 -7.38 -10.77 -4.53
N ALA A 51 -6.10 -11.06 -4.41
CA ALA A 51 -5.61 -12.40 -4.14
C ALA A 51 -5.82 -12.86 -2.69
N GLY A 52 -5.54 -11.99 -1.71
CA GLY A 52 -5.51 -12.34 -0.28
C GLY A 52 -6.87 -12.29 0.38
N SER A 53 -7.68 -11.27 0.10
CA SER A 53 -8.98 -11.08 0.75
C SER A 53 -10.12 -11.74 -0.05
N LEU A 54 -10.02 -11.77 -1.38
CA LEU A 54 -11.10 -12.26 -2.26
C LEU A 54 -10.78 -13.59 -2.94
N GLY A 55 -9.50 -14.02 -3.01
CA GLY A 55 -9.09 -15.21 -3.76
C GLY A 55 -9.25 -15.05 -5.28
N LEU A 56 -9.18 -13.81 -5.78
CA LEU A 56 -9.40 -13.46 -7.18
C LEU A 56 -8.12 -12.96 -7.84
N PRO A 57 -8.01 -13.06 -9.18
CA PRO A 57 -6.89 -12.47 -9.92
C PRO A 57 -6.99 -10.93 -9.94
N ASP A 58 -5.83 -10.27 -10.03
CA ASP A 58 -5.70 -8.82 -10.18
C ASP A 58 -6.01 -8.38 -11.63
N LEU A 59 -7.30 -8.24 -11.92
CA LEU A 59 -7.85 -7.89 -13.24
C LEU A 59 -8.96 -6.82 -13.18
N GLY A 60 -8.92 -5.94 -12.17
CA GLY A 60 -9.92 -4.91 -11.97
C GLY A 60 -11.29 -5.45 -11.51
N ILE A 61 -11.31 -6.61 -10.84
CA ILE A 61 -12.53 -7.23 -10.31
C ILE A 61 -12.91 -6.66 -8.95
N SER A 62 -11.91 -6.33 -8.11
CA SER A 62 -12.11 -5.74 -6.79
C SER A 62 -12.78 -4.36 -6.90
N THR A 63 -13.69 -4.10 -5.98
CA THR A 63 -14.40 -2.84 -5.87
C THR A 63 -13.74 -1.89 -4.86
N LEU A 64 -14.13 -0.61 -4.89
CA LEU A 64 -13.74 0.34 -3.85
C LEU A 64 -14.06 -0.17 -2.44
N ASP A 65 -15.22 -0.77 -2.24
CA ASP A 65 -15.66 -1.22 -0.93
C ASP A 65 -14.84 -2.43 -0.43
N ASP A 66 -14.41 -3.32 -1.31
CA ASP A 66 -13.50 -4.43 -0.97
C ASP A 66 -12.16 -3.88 -0.41
N VAL A 67 -11.58 -2.90 -1.09
CA VAL A 67 -10.32 -2.28 -0.65
C VAL A 67 -10.51 -1.48 0.63
N LEU A 68 -11.61 -0.72 0.77
CA LEU A 68 -11.89 0.07 1.97
C LEU A 68 -12.06 -0.76 3.24
N ILE A 69 -12.51 -2.01 3.13
CA ILE A 69 -12.58 -2.93 4.28
C ILE A 69 -11.20 -3.15 4.88
N ASP A 70 -10.21 -3.45 4.04
CA ASP A 70 -8.84 -3.70 4.52
C ASP A 70 -8.12 -2.40 4.92
N VAL A 71 -8.36 -1.28 4.22
CA VAL A 71 -7.86 0.05 4.62
C VAL A 71 -8.29 0.35 6.06
N ARG A 72 -9.59 0.25 6.38
CA ARG A 72 -10.11 0.55 7.72
C ARG A 72 -9.53 -0.36 8.79
N ARG A 73 -9.42 -1.67 8.51
CA ARG A 73 -8.82 -2.64 9.44
C ARG A 73 -7.37 -2.32 9.77
N ILE A 74 -6.61 -1.85 8.79
CA ILE A 74 -5.21 -1.47 8.95
C ILE A 74 -5.09 -0.16 9.72
N THR A 75 -5.80 0.88 9.29
CA THR A 75 -5.70 2.22 9.89
C THR A 75 -6.29 2.31 11.29
N ASP A 76 -7.20 1.40 11.65
CA ASP A 76 -7.80 1.32 12.99
C ASP A 76 -6.80 0.87 14.05
N VAL A 77 -5.79 0.06 13.68
CA VAL A 77 -4.82 -0.51 14.62
C VAL A 77 -3.38 -0.01 14.44
N CYS A 78 -3.07 0.60 13.30
CA CYS A 78 -1.71 1.01 12.93
C CYS A 78 -1.72 2.50 12.52
N ASP A 79 -0.88 3.29 13.17
CA ASP A 79 -0.72 4.73 12.93
C ASP A 79 0.31 5.07 11.85
N LEU A 80 0.95 4.08 11.23
CA LEU A 80 1.83 4.32 10.08
C LEU A 80 1.03 4.84 8.89
N PRO A 81 1.52 5.86 8.17
CA PRO A 81 0.84 6.37 6.99
C PRO A 81 0.73 5.29 5.91
N LEU A 82 -0.49 5.06 5.44
CA LEU A 82 -0.85 4.02 4.48
C LEU A 82 -1.02 4.60 3.08
N LEU A 83 -0.18 4.17 2.13
CA LEU A 83 -0.37 4.38 0.70
C LEU A 83 -1.23 3.24 0.13
N VAL A 84 -2.24 3.55 -0.68
CA VAL A 84 -3.21 2.57 -1.20
C VAL A 84 -3.22 2.55 -2.72
N ASP A 85 -3.27 1.35 -3.28
CA ASP A 85 -3.56 1.11 -4.70
C ASP A 85 -5.04 1.40 -4.98
N ALA A 86 -5.32 2.40 -5.79
CA ALA A 86 -6.66 2.75 -6.18
C ALA A 86 -6.97 2.37 -7.65
N ASP A 87 -6.18 1.49 -8.25
CA ASP A 87 -6.35 1.08 -9.64
C ASP A 87 -6.51 2.29 -10.57
N ILE A 88 -7.57 2.31 -11.36
CA ILE A 88 -7.97 3.44 -12.24
C ILE A 88 -8.88 4.46 -11.53
N GLY A 89 -9.04 4.39 -10.19
CA GLY A 89 -9.99 5.18 -9.41
C GLY A 89 -11.34 4.49 -9.16
N PHE A 90 -11.43 3.17 -9.34
CA PHE A 90 -12.66 2.35 -9.20
C PHE A 90 -13.83 2.86 -10.02
N GLY A 91 -13.55 3.26 -11.26
CA GLY A 91 -14.51 3.69 -12.26
C GLY A 91 -13.97 4.82 -13.14
N SER A 92 -14.42 4.87 -14.40
CA SER A 92 -13.91 5.80 -15.42
C SER A 92 -14.42 7.24 -15.27
N SER A 93 -15.49 7.45 -14.50
CA SER A 93 -16.10 8.77 -14.30
C SER A 93 -15.29 9.60 -13.28
N ALA A 94 -15.11 10.89 -13.53
CA ALA A 94 -14.57 11.85 -12.56
C ALA A 94 -15.26 11.78 -11.19
N PHE A 95 -16.56 11.51 -11.17
CA PHE A 95 -17.34 11.37 -9.93
C PHE A 95 -17.00 10.08 -9.15
N ASN A 96 -16.63 8.99 -9.85
CA ASN A 96 -16.13 7.78 -9.19
C ASN A 96 -14.76 8.02 -8.57
N VAL A 97 -13.85 8.66 -9.31
CA VAL A 97 -12.55 9.07 -8.78
C VAL A 97 -12.73 9.96 -7.55
N ALA A 98 -13.59 10.97 -7.62
CA ALA A 98 -13.89 11.86 -6.51
C ALA A 98 -14.45 11.12 -5.28
N ARG A 99 -15.36 10.15 -5.50
CA ARG A 99 -15.88 9.28 -4.43
C ARG A 99 -14.76 8.46 -3.79
N THR A 100 -13.89 7.90 -4.60
CA THR A 100 -12.74 7.11 -4.14
C THR A 100 -11.83 7.92 -3.23
N ILE A 101 -11.40 9.12 -3.66
CA ILE A 101 -10.53 9.99 -2.86
C ILE A 101 -11.15 10.33 -1.51
N ARG A 102 -12.41 10.79 -1.50
CA ARG A 102 -13.10 11.13 -0.25
C ARG A 102 -13.24 9.92 0.68
N SER A 103 -13.50 8.74 0.12
CA SER A 103 -13.65 7.50 0.90
C SER A 103 -12.32 7.04 1.49
N MET A 104 -11.22 7.13 0.74
CA MET A 104 -9.87 6.78 1.20
C MET A 104 -9.40 7.71 2.32
N ILE A 105 -9.61 9.03 2.19
CA ILE A 105 -9.31 10.01 3.24
C ILE A 105 -10.10 9.68 4.52
N LYS A 106 -11.42 9.43 4.40
CA LYS A 106 -12.28 9.05 5.54
C LYS A 106 -11.85 7.74 6.20
N ALA A 107 -11.30 6.82 5.43
CA ALA A 107 -10.79 5.56 5.94
C ALA A 107 -9.38 5.67 6.56
N GLY A 108 -8.78 6.87 6.58
CA GLY A 108 -7.48 7.12 7.21
C GLY A 108 -6.26 6.83 6.33
N ALA A 109 -6.44 6.60 5.02
CA ALA A 109 -5.32 6.48 4.11
C ALA A 109 -4.51 7.79 4.03
N ALA A 110 -3.20 7.70 3.83
CA ALA A 110 -2.30 8.82 3.66
C ALA A 110 -2.21 9.32 2.21
N GLY A 111 -2.47 8.44 1.27
CA GLY A 111 -2.46 8.73 -0.15
C GLY A 111 -2.91 7.53 -0.97
N VAL A 112 -3.08 7.78 -2.24
CA VAL A 112 -3.38 6.75 -3.25
C VAL A 112 -2.49 6.92 -4.46
N HIS A 113 -2.26 5.84 -5.21
CA HIS A 113 -1.88 5.99 -6.61
C HIS A 113 -3.04 5.58 -7.52
N ILE A 114 -3.12 6.26 -8.66
CA ILE A 114 -4.08 6.01 -9.74
C ILE A 114 -3.29 5.79 -11.02
N GLU A 115 -3.66 4.79 -11.81
CA GLU A 115 -2.93 4.39 -13.01
C GLU A 115 -3.64 4.79 -14.31
N ASP A 116 -2.86 4.89 -15.40
CA ASP A 116 -3.34 5.24 -16.73
C ASP A 116 -3.78 4.04 -17.57
N GLN A 117 -4.04 2.89 -16.97
CA GLN A 117 -4.60 1.74 -17.67
C GLN A 117 -6.10 1.93 -18.00
N VAL A 118 -6.59 1.15 -18.98
CA VAL A 118 -8.02 1.03 -19.28
C VAL A 118 -8.74 0.23 -18.19
N GLY A 119 -10.09 0.25 -18.21
CA GLY A 119 -10.90 -0.45 -17.20
C GLY A 119 -10.64 -1.97 -17.09
N ALA A 120 -10.28 -2.62 -18.19
CA ALA A 120 -9.87 -4.02 -18.22
C ALA A 120 -8.35 -4.14 -17.93
N LYS A 121 -7.91 -3.58 -16.80
CA LYS A 121 -6.50 -3.50 -16.41
C LYS A 121 -5.83 -4.87 -16.29
N ARG A 122 -4.49 -4.86 -16.34
CA ARG A 122 -3.64 -6.01 -16.03
C ARG A 122 -2.60 -5.63 -15.00
N CYS A 123 -2.04 -6.63 -14.31
CA CYS A 123 -0.88 -6.40 -13.44
C CYS A 123 0.24 -5.69 -14.21
N GLY A 124 0.87 -4.68 -13.62
CA GLY A 124 1.85 -3.79 -14.25
C GLY A 124 3.07 -4.47 -14.88
N HIS A 125 3.41 -5.69 -14.44
CA HIS A 125 4.50 -6.51 -14.98
C HIS A 125 4.04 -7.52 -16.06
N ARG A 126 2.75 -7.52 -16.45
CA ARG A 126 2.24 -8.41 -17.50
C ARG A 126 2.26 -7.73 -18.87
N PRO A 127 2.43 -8.52 -19.96
CA PRO A 127 2.36 -8.00 -21.33
C PRO A 127 0.93 -7.60 -21.73
N ASN A 128 0.84 -6.90 -22.86
CA ASN A 128 -0.42 -6.50 -23.51
C ASN A 128 -1.31 -5.61 -22.63
N LYS A 129 -0.69 -4.68 -21.90
CA LYS A 129 -1.41 -3.61 -21.22
C LYS A 129 -1.96 -2.62 -22.25
N GLU A 130 -3.15 -2.11 -21.98
CA GLU A 130 -3.75 -1.01 -22.72
C GLU A 130 -3.87 0.21 -21.80
N ILE A 131 -3.50 1.38 -22.30
CA ILE A 131 -3.53 2.62 -21.54
C ILE A 131 -4.49 3.61 -22.18
N VAL A 132 -5.06 4.48 -21.36
CA VAL A 132 -5.92 5.56 -21.83
C VAL A 132 -5.10 6.69 -22.43
N SER A 133 -5.76 7.64 -23.07
CA SER A 133 -5.08 8.85 -23.57
C SER A 133 -4.45 9.63 -22.41
N LYS A 134 -3.36 10.34 -22.71
CA LYS A 134 -2.71 11.26 -21.77
C LYS A 134 -3.72 12.24 -21.15
N GLN A 135 -4.63 12.78 -21.96
CA GLN A 135 -5.65 13.72 -21.52
C GLN A 135 -6.65 13.08 -20.55
N GLU A 136 -7.12 11.87 -20.84
CA GLU A 136 -8.05 11.16 -19.94
C GLU A 136 -7.43 10.90 -18.57
N MET A 137 -6.15 10.48 -18.52
CA MET A 137 -5.47 10.32 -17.24
C MET A 137 -5.24 11.64 -16.52
N ALA A 138 -4.87 12.72 -17.23
CA ALA A 138 -4.76 14.05 -16.64
C ALA A 138 -6.10 14.50 -16.01
N ASP A 139 -7.22 14.19 -16.65
CA ASP A 139 -8.56 14.52 -16.14
C ASP A 139 -8.93 13.66 -14.92
N ARG A 140 -8.51 12.38 -14.84
CA ARG A 140 -8.59 11.56 -13.61
C ARG A 140 -7.82 12.21 -12.47
N ILE A 141 -6.59 12.68 -12.72
CA ILE A 141 -5.77 13.35 -11.70
C ILE A 141 -6.43 14.64 -11.22
N LYS A 142 -6.91 15.48 -12.13
CA LYS A 142 -7.64 16.73 -11.77
C LYS A 142 -8.85 16.43 -10.89
N ALA A 143 -9.64 15.41 -11.23
CA ALA A 143 -10.80 14.99 -10.43
C ALA A 143 -10.39 14.49 -9.03
N ALA A 144 -9.25 13.79 -8.93
CA ALA A 144 -8.72 13.35 -7.64
C ALA A 144 -8.26 14.52 -6.77
N VAL A 145 -7.56 15.49 -7.37
CA VAL A 145 -7.07 16.70 -6.69
C VAL A 145 -8.24 17.57 -6.21
N ASP A 146 -9.24 17.81 -7.06
CA ASP A 146 -10.44 18.58 -6.70
C ASP A 146 -11.23 17.94 -5.54
N ALA A 147 -11.29 16.63 -5.51
CA ALA A 147 -12.02 15.89 -4.48
C ALA A 147 -11.31 15.80 -3.13
N ARG A 148 -10.07 16.24 -3.04
CA ARG A 148 -9.21 16.14 -1.85
C ARG A 148 -9.73 17.03 -0.72
N THR A 149 -10.11 16.42 0.42
CA THR A 149 -10.61 17.12 1.62
C THR A 149 -9.53 17.31 2.70
N ASP A 150 -8.38 16.68 2.54
CA ASP A 150 -7.15 16.88 3.31
C ASP A 150 -6.07 17.35 2.32
N GLU A 151 -5.59 18.57 2.45
CA GLU A 151 -4.58 19.16 1.54
C GLU A 151 -3.26 18.38 1.48
N ASN A 152 -2.94 17.63 2.54
CA ASN A 152 -1.73 16.81 2.63
C ASN A 152 -1.90 15.41 2.04
N PHE A 153 -3.13 14.97 1.79
CA PHE A 153 -3.39 13.66 1.19
C PHE A 153 -2.67 13.52 -0.14
N VAL A 154 -1.93 12.43 -0.35
CA VAL A 154 -1.08 12.26 -1.53
C VAL A 154 -1.87 11.68 -2.70
N ILE A 155 -1.86 12.39 -3.81
CA ILE A 155 -2.31 11.90 -5.12
C ILE A 155 -1.05 11.57 -5.93
N MET A 156 -0.79 10.28 -6.13
CA MET A 156 0.35 9.78 -6.90
C MET A 156 -0.14 9.30 -8.27
N ALA A 157 0.43 9.84 -9.34
CA ALA A 157 0.14 9.35 -10.68
C ALA A 157 1.01 8.13 -10.99
N ARG A 158 0.38 7.01 -11.39
CA ARG A 158 1.08 5.86 -11.93
C ARG A 158 0.95 5.85 -13.45
N THR A 159 2.05 5.59 -14.13
CA THR A 159 2.04 5.38 -15.58
C THR A 159 2.63 4.03 -15.96
N ASP A 160 1.89 3.31 -16.76
CA ASP A 160 2.29 2.04 -17.38
C ASP A 160 2.81 2.23 -18.83
N ALA A 161 2.98 3.47 -19.26
CA ALA A 161 3.28 3.84 -20.65
C ALA A 161 4.67 3.40 -21.12
N LEU A 162 5.65 3.19 -20.21
CA LEU A 162 6.99 2.75 -20.61
C LEU A 162 6.96 1.48 -21.48
N ALA A 163 6.18 0.50 -21.06
CA ALA A 163 6.07 -0.77 -21.75
C ALA A 163 5.22 -0.72 -23.04
N VAL A 164 4.42 0.33 -23.23
CA VAL A 164 3.46 0.48 -24.35
C VAL A 164 3.95 1.48 -25.38
N GLU A 165 4.46 2.62 -24.94
CA GLU A 165 4.81 3.76 -25.80
C GLU A 165 6.31 4.12 -25.74
N GLY A 166 7.08 3.52 -24.84
CA GLY A 166 8.49 3.80 -24.62
C GLY A 166 8.78 5.00 -23.72
N LEU A 167 10.07 5.24 -23.43
CA LEU A 167 10.53 6.16 -22.40
C LEU A 167 10.09 7.61 -22.65
N ASN A 168 10.29 8.11 -23.88
CA ASN A 168 9.99 9.54 -24.16
C ASN A 168 8.51 9.86 -24.00
N ALA A 169 7.62 9.00 -24.46
CA ALA A 169 6.18 9.17 -24.29
C ALA A 169 5.77 9.04 -22.82
N ALA A 170 6.35 8.11 -22.08
CA ALA A 170 6.11 7.96 -20.65
C ALA A 170 6.56 9.20 -19.85
N LEU A 171 7.70 9.82 -20.20
CA LEU A 171 8.17 11.07 -19.61
C LEU A 171 7.24 12.25 -19.91
N ASP A 172 6.71 12.32 -21.13
CA ASP A 172 5.74 13.36 -21.53
C ASP A 172 4.41 13.21 -20.77
N ARG A 173 3.92 11.96 -20.62
CA ARG A 173 2.74 11.67 -19.79
C ARG A 173 2.97 12.05 -18.33
N ALA A 174 4.11 11.65 -17.76
CA ALA A 174 4.46 11.98 -16.38
C ALA A 174 4.44 13.48 -16.12
N ALA A 175 5.03 14.30 -17.02
CA ALA A 175 5.01 15.74 -16.91
C ALA A 175 3.56 16.31 -16.93
N ALA A 176 2.71 15.81 -17.83
CA ALA A 176 1.30 16.23 -17.91
C ALA A 176 0.50 15.86 -16.65
N TYR A 177 0.81 14.72 -16.00
CA TYR A 177 0.13 14.30 -14.78
C TYR A 177 0.53 15.16 -13.58
N ILE A 178 1.81 15.58 -13.51
CA ILE A 178 2.26 16.53 -12.48
C ILE A 178 1.64 17.91 -12.73
N GLU A 179 1.57 18.38 -13.97
CA GLU A 179 0.86 19.62 -14.32
C GLU A 179 -0.62 19.55 -13.96
N ALA A 180 -1.25 18.38 -14.04
CA ALA A 180 -2.63 18.15 -13.62
C ALA A 180 -2.81 18.14 -12.08
N GLY A 181 -1.72 18.20 -11.32
CA GLY A 181 -1.72 18.33 -9.85
C GLY A 181 -1.35 17.09 -9.08
N ALA A 182 -0.80 16.04 -9.72
CA ALA A 182 -0.26 14.89 -8.97
C ALA A 182 0.95 15.33 -8.13
N ASP A 183 0.99 14.85 -6.89
CA ASP A 183 2.04 15.17 -5.91
C ASP A 183 3.33 14.36 -6.11
N MET A 184 3.19 13.14 -6.63
CA MET A 184 4.27 12.14 -6.76
C MET A 184 4.05 11.30 -8.00
N LEU A 185 5.09 10.58 -8.42
CA LEU A 185 5.06 9.75 -9.61
C LEU A 185 5.45 8.30 -9.30
N PHE A 186 4.73 7.38 -9.91
CA PHE A 186 4.99 5.94 -9.92
C PHE A 186 5.15 5.47 -11.38
N PRO A 187 6.36 5.47 -11.96
CA PRO A 187 6.61 4.87 -13.27
C PRO A 187 6.73 3.35 -13.11
N GLU A 188 5.90 2.59 -13.82
CA GLU A 188 5.84 1.14 -13.69
C GLU A 188 6.82 0.43 -14.64
N ALA A 189 7.31 -0.73 -14.19
CA ALA A 189 8.14 -1.65 -14.97
C ALA A 189 9.44 -1.05 -15.53
N ILE A 190 10.07 -0.19 -14.75
CA ILE A 190 11.39 0.38 -15.08
C ILE A 190 12.45 -0.72 -15.02
N THR A 191 13.30 -0.81 -16.04
CA THR A 191 14.31 -1.86 -16.16
C THR A 191 15.74 -1.40 -15.91
N GLU A 192 16.00 -0.09 -15.91
CA GLU A 192 17.33 0.49 -15.77
C GLU A 192 17.33 1.73 -14.88
N LEU A 193 18.36 1.89 -14.04
CA LEU A 193 18.52 3.04 -13.15
C LEU A 193 18.48 4.41 -13.87
N PRO A 194 19.11 4.61 -15.05
CA PRO A 194 19.03 5.89 -15.77
C PRO A 194 17.60 6.31 -16.15
N MET A 195 16.67 5.37 -16.31
CA MET A 195 15.27 5.69 -16.57
C MET A 195 14.63 6.37 -15.36
N TYR A 196 14.87 5.86 -14.14
CA TYR A 196 14.41 6.54 -12.90
C TYR A 196 14.98 7.95 -12.80
N GLN A 197 16.28 8.14 -13.10
CA GLN A 197 16.91 9.45 -13.12
C GLN A 197 16.24 10.41 -14.11
N ALA A 198 15.85 9.92 -15.30
CA ALA A 198 15.13 10.72 -16.29
C ALA A 198 13.75 11.16 -15.79
N PHE A 199 13.00 10.28 -15.12
CA PHE A 199 11.71 10.64 -14.51
C PHE A 199 11.88 11.65 -13.39
N ALA A 200 12.82 11.46 -12.47
CA ALA A 200 13.10 12.39 -11.37
C ALA A 200 13.51 13.77 -11.88
N ALA A 201 14.39 13.83 -12.89
CA ALA A 201 14.82 15.08 -13.50
C ALA A 201 13.69 15.81 -14.26
N LYS A 202 12.83 15.03 -14.95
CA LYS A 202 11.74 15.59 -15.75
C LYS A 202 10.62 16.16 -14.90
N THR A 203 10.25 15.49 -13.82
CA THR A 203 9.04 15.82 -13.03
C THR A 203 9.33 16.62 -11.77
N GLN A 204 10.54 16.53 -11.23
CA GLN A 204 10.99 17.22 -10.00
C GLN A 204 10.09 16.98 -8.77
N VAL A 205 9.35 15.87 -8.77
CA VAL A 205 8.54 15.38 -7.64
C VAL A 205 9.12 14.06 -7.12
N PRO A 206 8.74 13.61 -5.91
CA PRO A 206 9.15 12.30 -5.42
C PRO A 206 8.74 11.17 -6.40
N VAL A 207 9.72 10.33 -6.78
CA VAL A 207 9.51 9.17 -7.65
C VAL A 207 9.54 7.91 -6.80
N LEU A 208 8.56 7.02 -7.03
CA LEU A 208 8.48 5.69 -6.42
C LEU A 208 9.04 4.63 -7.38
N ALA A 209 9.91 3.76 -6.84
CA ALA A 209 10.35 2.55 -7.51
C ALA A 209 9.64 1.31 -6.95
N ASN A 210 8.95 0.57 -7.81
CA ASN A 210 8.29 -0.68 -7.45
C ASN A 210 9.30 -1.84 -7.55
N ILE A 211 9.78 -2.32 -6.41
CA ILE A 211 10.76 -3.40 -6.29
C ILE A 211 10.03 -4.68 -5.92
N THR A 212 9.37 -5.28 -6.91
CA THR A 212 8.60 -6.51 -6.72
C THR A 212 9.34 -7.72 -7.25
N GLU A 213 9.28 -8.82 -6.52
CA GLU A 213 9.84 -10.10 -6.93
C GLU A 213 9.13 -10.63 -8.18
N PHE A 214 9.90 -11.27 -9.05
CA PHE A 214 9.41 -11.90 -10.29
C PHE A 214 8.78 -10.92 -11.29
N GLY A 215 9.07 -9.62 -11.14
CA GLY A 215 8.65 -8.58 -12.07
C GLY A 215 9.67 -8.28 -13.16
N ALA A 216 9.39 -7.28 -14.00
CA ALA A 216 10.33 -6.83 -15.04
C ALA A 216 11.46 -5.96 -14.47
N THR A 217 11.20 -5.25 -13.36
CA THR A 217 12.19 -4.39 -12.71
C THR A 217 13.21 -5.21 -11.93
N PRO A 218 14.52 -5.00 -12.11
CA PRO A 218 15.55 -5.61 -11.28
C PRO A 218 15.37 -5.23 -9.80
N LEU A 219 15.82 -6.11 -8.90
CA LEU A 219 15.74 -5.86 -7.45
C LEU A 219 16.85 -4.88 -7.02
N PHE A 220 16.73 -3.64 -7.44
CA PHE A 220 17.66 -2.58 -7.07
C PHE A 220 17.69 -2.37 -5.56
N THR A 221 18.89 -2.13 -5.04
CA THR A 221 19.10 -1.76 -3.63
C THR A 221 18.68 -0.31 -3.35
N THR A 222 18.47 0.02 -2.10
CA THR A 222 18.18 1.41 -1.69
C THR A 222 19.33 2.37 -2.04
N GLU A 223 20.58 1.91 -2.02
CA GLU A 223 21.75 2.70 -2.44
C GLU A 223 21.73 3.03 -3.93
N GLU A 224 21.45 2.05 -4.78
CA GLU A 224 21.29 2.26 -6.21
C GLU A 224 20.15 3.21 -6.53
N LEU A 225 19.01 3.03 -5.88
CA LEU A 225 17.85 3.91 -6.04
C LEU A 225 18.13 5.35 -5.57
N ARG A 226 18.87 5.51 -4.46
CA ARG A 226 19.33 6.81 -3.98
C ARG A 226 20.20 7.53 -5.00
N SER A 227 21.10 6.80 -5.67
CA SER A 227 22.04 7.38 -6.65
C SER A 227 21.35 8.01 -7.86
N VAL A 228 20.10 7.63 -8.14
CA VAL A 228 19.28 8.13 -9.25
C VAL A 228 18.08 8.97 -8.76
N ASN A 229 18.13 9.44 -7.50
CA ASN A 229 17.13 10.33 -6.90
C ASN A 229 15.71 9.74 -6.81
N VAL A 230 15.59 8.43 -6.61
CA VAL A 230 14.32 7.78 -6.25
C VAL A 230 14.01 8.07 -4.78
N ALA A 231 12.81 8.54 -4.49
CA ALA A 231 12.40 8.96 -3.15
C ALA A 231 11.74 7.83 -2.34
N ILE A 232 11.15 6.84 -2.99
CA ILE A 232 10.40 5.76 -2.35
C ILE A 232 10.79 4.42 -2.99
N ALA A 233 11.18 3.44 -2.16
CA ALA A 233 11.36 2.06 -2.54
C ALA A 233 10.17 1.24 -2.03
N LEU A 234 9.31 0.77 -2.94
CA LEU A 234 8.12 0.00 -2.60
C LEU A 234 8.39 -1.50 -2.74
N TYR A 235 8.07 -2.27 -1.70
CA TYR A 235 8.07 -3.73 -1.68
C TYR A 235 6.64 -4.24 -1.50
N PRO A 236 5.85 -4.37 -2.59
CA PRO A 236 4.38 -4.41 -2.49
C PRO A 236 3.82 -5.71 -1.91
N LEU A 237 4.46 -6.86 -2.16
CA LEU A 237 3.90 -8.18 -1.85
C LEU A 237 4.89 -9.17 -1.22
N SER A 238 6.09 -8.76 -0.82
CA SER A 238 7.14 -9.67 -0.32
C SER A 238 6.66 -10.50 0.87
N ALA A 239 6.10 -9.87 1.89
CA ALA A 239 5.56 -10.57 3.06
C ALA A 239 4.36 -11.48 2.71
N PHE A 240 3.47 -11.03 1.82
CA PHE A 240 2.34 -11.83 1.36
C PHE A 240 2.78 -13.10 0.64
N ARG A 241 3.76 -13.02 -0.26
CA ARG A 241 4.34 -14.19 -0.95
C ARG A 241 4.99 -15.17 0.04
N ALA A 242 5.73 -14.64 1.01
CA ALA A 242 6.36 -15.44 2.06
C ALA A 242 5.32 -16.15 2.93
N MET A 243 4.27 -15.44 3.36
CA MET A 243 3.15 -15.99 4.12
C MET A 243 2.46 -17.14 3.37
N ASN A 244 2.15 -16.94 2.10
CA ASN A 244 1.50 -17.96 1.28
C ASN A 244 2.37 -19.21 1.15
N LYS A 245 3.67 -19.06 0.95
CA LYS A 245 4.60 -20.18 0.84
C LYS A 245 4.73 -20.95 2.16
N ALA A 246 4.78 -20.24 3.28
CA ALA A 246 4.78 -20.84 4.61
C ALA A 246 3.47 -21.59 4.90
N ALA A 247 2.33 -21.01 4.58
CA ALA A 247 1.02 -21.66 4.75
C ALA A 247 0.92 -22.93 3.90
N GLU A 248 1.34 -22.91 2.63
CA GLU A 248 1.38 -24.10 1.75
C GLU A 248 2.22 -25.23 2.35
N GLN A 249 3.39 -24.91 2.90
CA GLN A 249 4.27 -25.88 3.55
C GLN A 249 3.61 -26.52 4.76
N VAL A 250 2.95 -25.71 5.61
CA VAL A 250 2.25 -26.19 6.81
C VAL A 250 1.06 -27.07 6.42
N TYR A 251 0.22 -26.66 5.47
CA TYR A 251 -0.91 -27.46 5.00
C TYR A 251 -0.45 -28.81 4.41
N THR A 252 0.62 -28.80 3.63
CA THR A 252 1.20 -30.01 3.05
C THR A 252 1.71 -30.96 4.14
N ALA A 253 2.43 -30.45 5.14
CA ALA A 253 2.94 -31.23 6.26
C ALA A 253 1.80 -31.85 7.10
N LEU A 254 0.79 -31.03 7.46
CA LEU A 254 -0.39 -31.48 8.19
C LEU A 254 -1.13 -32.60 7.46
N ARG A 255 -1.32 -32.43 6.13
CA ARG A 255 -2.02 -33.43 5.33
C ARG A 255 -1.26 -34.75 5.21
N ARG A 256 0.07 -34.68 5.09
CA ARG A 256 0.96 -35.82 4.94
C ARG A 256 1.15 -36.56 6.28
N ASP A 257 1.44 -35.82 7.35
CA ASP A 257 1.94 -36.37 8.62
C ASP A 257 0.84 -36.56 9.69
N GLY A 258 -0.34 -35.96 9.49
CA GLY A 258 -1.42 -35.91 10.48
C GLY A 258 -1.07 -35.12 11.76
N THR A 259 0.01 -34.34 11.72
CA THR A 259 0.52 -33.56 12.86
C THR A 259 1.37 -32.37 12.37
N GLN A 260 1.41 -31.28 13.13
CA GLN A 260 2.26 -30.12 12.89
C GLN A 260 3.66 -30.20 13.54
N LYS A 261 3.99 -31.29 14.24
CA LYS A 261 5.23 -31.40 15.03
C LYS A 261 6.49 -31.09 14.23
N ASN A 262 6.52 -31.47 12.95
CA ASN A 262 7.69 -31.34 12.09
C ASN A 262 7.88 -29.92 11.51
N VAL A 263 6.91 -29.01 11.70
CA VAL A 263 6.94 -27.65 11.17
C VAL A 263 6.72 -26.56 12.22
N ILE A 264 6.63 -26.95 13.50
CA ILE A 264 6.34 -26.00 14.60
C ILE A 264 7.41 -24.91 14.74
N ASN A 265 8.65 -25.21 14.40
CA ASN A 265 9.79 -24.28 14.42
C ASN A 265 9.73 -23.18 13.34
N THR A 266 8.84 -23.32 12.37
CA THR A 266 8.62 -22.30 11.32
C THR A 266 7.45 -21.37 11.67
N MET A 267 6.78 -21.59 12.79
CA MET A 267 5.60 -20.83 13.21
C MET A 267 5.97 -19.79 14.25
N GLN A 268 5.25 -18.69 14.21
CA GLN A 268 5.23 -17.69 15.27
C GLN A 268 4.68 -18.35 16.56
N THR A 269 5.35 -18.14 17.68
CA THR A 269 4.86 -18.61 18.97
C THR A 269 3.64 -17.81 19.42
N ARG A 270 2.87 -18.38 20.37
CA ARG A 270 1.74 -17.66 20.97
C ARG A 270 2.19 -16.35 21.64
N ASN A 271 3.32 -16.36 22.34
CA ASN A 271 3.83 -15.18 23.01
C ASN A 271 4.22 -14.09 22.03
N GLU A 272 4.93 -14.42 20.95
CA GLU A 272 5.28 -13.45 19.88
C GLU A 272 4.03 -12.84 19.25
N LEU A 273 2.98 -13.64 18.99
CA LEU A 273 1.70 -13.13 18.51
C LEU A 273 1.06 -12.18 19.52
N TYR A 274 0.96 -12.58 20.79
CA TYR A 274 0.35 -11.78 21.85
C TYR A 274 1.08 -10.46 22.07
N GLU A 275 2.41 -10.47 22.02
CA GLU A 275 3.21 -9.25 22.04
C GLU A 275 2.93 -8.36 20.83
N SER A 276 2.76 -8.95 19.62
CA SER A 276 2.54 -8.16 18.40
C SER A 276 1.22 -7.40 18.39
N ILE A 277 0.19 -7.93 19.06
CA ILE A 277 -1.16 -7.35 19.14
C ILE A 277 -1.45 -6.70 20.49
N ASN A 278 -0.44 -6.52 21.36
CA ASN A 278 -0.55 -5.95 22.72
C ASN A 278 -1.58 -6.68 23.62
N TYR A 279 -1.73 -8.00 23.47
CA TYR A 279 -2.73 -8.83 24.18
C TYR A 279 -2.70 -8.62 25.71
N TYR A 280 -1.51 -8.58 26.31
CA TYR A 280 -1.34 -8.42 27.76
C TYR A 280 -1.78 -7.04 28.28
N ASP A 281 -1.78 -6.00 27.46
CA ASP A 281 -2.32 -4.69 27.84
C ASP A 281 -3.84 -4.73 27.96
N PHE A 282 -4.51 -5.49 27.10
CA PHE A 282 -5.94 -5.72 27.16
C PHE A 282 -6.33 -6.54 28.41
N GLU A 283 -5.58 -7.60 28.74
CA GLU A 283 -5.81 -8.36 29.96
C GLU A 283 -5.67 -7.50 31.21
N ARG A 284 -4.56 -6.77 31.34
CA ARG A 284 -4.34 -5.85 32.49
C ARG A 284 -5.46 -4.82 32.63
N LYS A 285 -5.92 -4.27 31.52
CA LYS A 285 -7.04 -3.31 31.53
C LYS A 285 -8.35 -3.98 31.97
N LEU A 286 -8.60 -5.20 31.52
CA LEU A 286 -9.78 -5.98 31.88
C LEU A 286 -9.80 -6.27 33.38
N ASP A 287 -8.67 -6.76 33.93
CA ASP A 287 -8.52 -7.03 35.36
C ASP A 287 -8.74 -5.76 36.20
N ALA A 288 -8.16 -4.64 35.80
CA ALA A 288 -8.36 -3.35 36.48
C ALA A 288 -9.82 -2.88 36.47
N LEU A 289 -10.56 -3.13 35.39
CA LEU A 289 -11.98 -2.77 35.27
C LEU A 289 -12.87 -3.65 36.15
N PHE A 290 -12.53 -4.94 36.33
CA PHE A 290 -13.33 -5.85 37.15
C PHE A 290 -12.98 -5.80 38.65
N SER A 291 -11.73 -5.53 39.03
CA SER A 291 -11.34 -5.34 40.42
C SER A 291 -12.08 -4.16 41.11
N GLN A 292 -12.51 -3.15 40.34
CA GLN A 292 -13.30 -2.05 40.86
C GLN A 292 -14.79 -2.40 41.12
N LYS A 293 -15.30 -3.51 40.55
CA LYS A 293 -16.70 -3.96 40.78
C LYS A 293 -16.85 -4.71 42.09
N THR A 294 -15.84 -5.43 42.56
CA THR A 294 -15.88 -6.15 43.83
C THR A 294 -15.85 -5.25 45.07
N SER A 295 -15.29 -4.04 44.96
CA SER A 295 -15.25 -3.08 46.07
C SER A 295 -16.55 -2.22 46.27
N ARG A 296 -17.55 -2.35 45.37
CA ARG A 296 -18.85 -1.64 45.49
C ARG A 296 -20.02 -2.52 45.94
N GLY A 297 -19.77 -3.80 46.20
CA GLY A 297 -20.81 -4.80 46.52
C GLY A 297 -21.07 -5.08 48.01
N ASP A 298 -20.20 -4.62 48.92
CA ASP A 298 -20.32 -4.95 50.36
C ASP A 298 -20.58 -3.71 51.24
N THR A 299 -21.69 -2.99 50.98
CA THR A 299 -22.28 -2.03 51.93
C THR A 299 -23.79 -2.09 51.78
N HIS A 300 -24.40 -3.16 52.26
CA HIS A 300 -25.79 -3.20 52.72
C HIS A 300 -25.90 -4.13 53.93
N GLU A 301 -25.73 -3.58 55.12
CA GLU A 301 -26.48 -3.95 56.32
C GLU A 301 -27.41 -2.78 56.70
#